data_ffe5590a7f96dfac60f5a3630f9409e1
#
_entry.id   ffe5590a7f96dfac60f5a3630f9409e1
#
_cell.length_a   1.000
_cell.length_b   1.000
_cell.length_c   1.000
_cell.angle_alpha   90.00
_cell.angle_beta   90.00
_cell.angle_gamma   90.00
#
_symmetry.space_group_name_H-M   'P 1'
#
loop_
_entity.id
_entity.type
_entity.pdbx_description
1 polymer ?
#
loop_
_entity_poly.entity_id
_entity_poly.type
_entity_poly.pdbx_seq_one_letter_code
_entity_poly.pdbx_strand_id
1 'polypeptide(L)'
;MSNQMLSPVVRIVDDDASVCESQSFFLQLAGFRTRSFSSAEDFLRDDDAEAPGCIILDVRMGGMTGIELQQELNRRGSDLPIIFLSAHGDIEMAMSCVEAGAFNFLVKPPE
;
A
#
# COMPACT_ATOMS: atom_id res chain seq x y z
N MET A 1 9.16 -12.79 23.32
CA MET A 1 8.66 -12.45 23.41
C MET A 1 8.16 -11.59 22.65
N SER A 2 7.97 -11.01 22.50
CA SER A 2 7.32 -10.08 21.94
C SER A 2 7.58 -9.77 20.56
N ASN A 3 8.39 -10.48 19.90
CA ASN A 3 8.64 -10.27 18.49
C ASN A 3 7.42 -10.46 17.64
N GLN A 4 6.44 -11.22 18.11
CA GLN A 4 5.22 -11.40 17.33
C GLN A 4 4.47 -10.11 17.16
N MET A 5 4.57 -9.19 18.11
CA MET A 5 3.92 -7.89 17.99
C MET A 5 4.59 -7.02 16.95
N LEU A 6 5.83 -7.34 16.60
CA LEU A 6 6.60 -6.60 15.62
C LEU A 6 6.73 -7.36 14.30
N SER A 7 5.93 -8.42 14.10
CA SER A 7 5.99 -9.17 12.85
C SER A 7 5.59 -8.28 11.68
N PRO A 8 6.35 -8.32 10.59
CA PRO A 8 6.04 -7.48 9.44
C PRO A 8 4.68 -7.80 8.83
N VAL A 9 4.03 -6.76 8.36
CA VAL A 9 2.73 -6.85 7.70
C VAL A 9 2.81 -6.12 6.38
N VAL A 10 2.33 -6.75 5.31
CA VAL A 10 2.17 -6.08 4.03
C VAL A 10 0.74 -5.55 3.99
N ARG A 11 0.60 -4.21 3.96
CA ARG A 11 -0.71 -3.59 3.82
C ARG A 11 -1.01 -3.42 2.35
N ILE A 12 -2.21 -3.78 1.95
CA ILE A 12 -2.67 -3.63 0.57
C ILE A 12 -3.83 -2.65 0.60
N VAL A 13 -3.66 -1.49 0.00
CA VAL A 13 -4.67 -0.44 0.00
C VAL A 13 -5.13 -0.23 -1.43
N ASP A 14 -6.32 -0.72 -1.75
CA ASP A 14 -6.85 -0.71 -3.11
C ASP A 14 -8.37 -0.85 -3.01
N ASP A 15 -9.11 -0.05 -3.75
CA ASP A 15 -10.56 -0.11 -3.71
C ASP A 15 -11.13 -1.22 -4.59
N ASP A 16 -10.29 -1.94 -5.31
CA ASP A 16 -10.71 -3.11 -6.08
C ASP A 16 -10.52 -4.36 -5.23
N ALA A 17 -11.63 -4.95 -4.80
CA ALA A 17 -11.58 -6.11 -3.91
C ALA A 17 -10.85 -7.29 -4.55
N SER A 18 -10.96 -7.46 -5.86
CA SER A 18 -10.28 -8.59 -6.51
C SER A 18 -8.77 -8.42 -6.51
N VAL A 19 -8.29 -7.19 -6.61
CA VAL A 19 -6.85 -6.91 -6.49
C VAL A 19 -6.38 -7.24 -5.09
N CYS A 20 -7.11 -6.80 -4.07
CA CYS A 20 -6.77 -7.10 -2.69
C CYS A 20 -6.71 -8.59 -2.45
N GLU A 21 -7.69 -9.33 -2.94
CA GLU A 21 -7.74 -10.77 -2.75
C GLU A 21 -6.59 -11.48 -3.44
N SER A 22 -6.30 -11.11 -4.68
CA SER A 22 -5.20 -11.71 -5.43
C SER A 22 -3.85 -11.45 -4.79
N GLN A 23 -3.60 -10.20 -4.44
CA GLN A 23 -2.34 -9.82 -3.81
C GLN A 23 -2.15 -10.51 -2.48
N SER A 24 -3.21 -10.52 -1.66
CA SER A 24 -3.18 -11.17 -0.36
C SER A 24 -2.88 -12.66 -0.51
N PHE A 25 -3.53 -13.31 -1.45
CA PHE A 25 -3.35 -14.74 -1.66
C PHE A 25 -1.90 -15.07 -2.00
N PHE A 26 -1.34 -14.37 -2.98
CA PHE A 26 0.03 -14.66 -3.39
C PHE A 26 1.04 -14.33 -2.30
N LEU A 27 0.83 -13.23 -1.59
CA LEU A 27 1.77 -12.85 -0.53
C LEU A 27 1.70 -13.83 0.64
N GLN A 28 0.50 -14.31 0.98
CA GLN A 28 0.37 -15.29 2.05
C GLN A 28 1.00 -16.61 1.67
N LEU A 29 0.89 -17.01 0.41
CA LEU A 29 1.59 -18.21 -0.07
C LEU A 29 3.10 -18.07 0.08
N ALA A 30 3.62 -16.85 -0.05
CA ALA A 30 5.04 -16.59 0.10
C ALA A 30 5.46 -16.41 1.57
N GLY A 31 4.52 -16.52 2.50
CA GLY A 31 4.83 -16.47 3.93
C GLY A 31 4.64 -15.12 4.58
N PHE A 32 4.06 -14.14 3.89
CA PHE A 32 3.86 -12.81 4.46
C PHE A 32 2.50 -12.71 5.14
N ARG A 33 2.46 -11.95 6.23
CA ARG A 33 1.19 -11.52 6.81
C ARG A 33 0.66 -10.35 6.00
N THR A 34 -0.64 -10.32 5.74
CA THR A 34 -1.25 -9.25 4.95
C THR A 34 -2.44 -8.66 5.67
N ARG A 35 -2.71 -7.39 5.40
CA ARG A 35 -3.96 -6.73 5.75
C ARG A 35 -4.40 -5.91 4.56
N SER A 36 -5.67 -6.01 4.23
CA SER A 36 -6.24 -5.29 3.09
C SER A 36 -7.17 -4.20 3.58
N PHE A 37 -7.11 -3.06 2.90
CA PHE A 37 -7.97 -1.92 3.18
C PHE A 37 -8.57 -1.46 1.86
N SER A 38 -9.86 -1.18 1.86
CA SER A 38 -10.55 -0.79 0.62
C SER A 38 -10.47 0.70 0.35
N SER A 39 -9.87 1.46 1.24
CA SER A 39 -9.70 2.91 1.05
C SER A 39 -8.53 3.40 1.88
N ALA A 40 -8.03 4.57 1.51
CA ALA A 40 -6.99 5.22 2.29
C ALA A 40 -7.52 5.61 3.66
N GLU A 41 -8.78 6.03 3.73
CA GLU A 41 -9.40 6.40 4.98
C GLU A 41 -9.45 5.22 5.95
N ASP A 42 -9.84 4.04 5.45
CA ASP A 42 -9.87 2.84 6.27
C ASP A 42 -8.47 2.49 6.79
N PHE A 43 -7.47 2.63 5.92
CA PHE A 43 -6.10 2.37 6.31
C PHE A 43 -5.67 3.31 7.44
N LEU A 44 -5.94 4.60 7.29
CA LEU A 44 -5.52 5.57 8.31
C LEU A 44 -6.22 5.33 9.65
N ARG A 45 -7.45 4.84 9.61
CA ARG A 45 -8.21 4.58 10.83
C ARG A 45 -7.80 3.31 11.53
N ASP A 46 -7.54 2.25 10.76
CA ASP A 46 -7.50 0.89 11.30
C ASP A 46 -6.12 0.24 11.28
N ASP A 47 -5.12 0.83 10.61
CA ASP A 47 -3.81 0.20 10.52
C ASP A 47 -3.08 0.28 11.86
N ASP A 48 -2.31 -0.76 12.15
CA ASP A 48 -1.39 -0.74 13.29
C ASP A 48 -0.10 -0.08 12.82
N ALA A 49 0.03 1.21 13.10
CA ALA A 49 1.14 2.01 12.61
C ALA A 49 2.49 1.55 13.16
N GLU A 50 2.50 0.80 14.27
CA GLU A 50 3.74 0.35 14.87
C GLU A 50 4.26 -0.96 14.27
N ALA A 51 3.41 -1.71 13.58
CA ALA A 51 3.86 -2.93 12.94
C ALA A 51 4.74 -2.60 11.74
N PRO A 52 5.92 -3.18 11.64
CA PRO A 52 6.78 -2.93 10.48
C PRO A 52 6.21 -3.58 9.23
N GLY A 53 6.82 -3.32 8.11
CA GLY A 53 6.41 -3.92 6.84
C GLY A 53 6.44 -2.89 5.73
N CYS A 54 5.44 -2.95 4.87
CA CYS A 54 5.35 -2.01 3.75
C CYS A 54 3.89 -1.84 3.36
N ILE A 55 3.66 -0.93 2.41
CA ILE A 55 2.33 -0.64 1.89
C ILE A 55 2.37 -0.83 0.38
N ILE A 56 1.45 -1.66 -0.14
CA ILE A 56 1.19 -1.71 -1.57
C ILE A 56 -0.06 -0.85 -1.78
N LEU A 57 0.08 0.21 -2.53
CA LEU A 57 -0.88 1.30 -2.56
C LEU A 57 -1.30 1.62 -3.98
N ASP A 58 -2.61 1.54 -4.24
CA ASP A 58 -3.15 1.94 -5.52
C ASP A 58 -3.04 3.46 -5.67
N VAL A 59 -2.63 3.91 -6.84
CA VAL A 59 -2.49 5.34 -7.13
C VAL A 59 -3.86 6.01 -7.15
N ARG A 60 -4.85 5.39 -7.78
CA ARG A 60 -6.17 5.98 -7.94
C ARG A 60 -7.22 5.20 -7.18
N MET A 61 -7.88 5.89 -6.27
CA MET A 61 -8.98 5.33 -5.49
C MET A 61 -10.04 6.41 -5.34
N GLY A 62 -11.28 6.00 -5.08
CA GLY A 62 -12.31 6.95 -4.70
C GLY A 62 -11.99 7.58 -3.36
N GLY A 63 -12.42 8.79 -3.13
CA GLY A 63 -12.08 9.51 -1.91
C GLY A 63 -10.62 9.93 -1.92
N MET A 64 -9.92 9.70 -0.83
CA MET A 64 -8.49 10.02 -0.75
C MET A 64 -7.71 9.14 -1.72
N THR A 65 -6.90 9.76 -2.57
CA THR A 65 -6.08 9.03 -3.53
C THR A 65 -4.84 8.45 -2.85
N GLY A 66 -4.16 7.53 -3.56
CA GLY A 66 -2.91 7.00 -3.05
C GLY A 66 -1.85 8.07 -2.88
N ILE A 67 -1.82 9.06 -3.77
CA ILE A 67 -0.88 10.17 -3.66
C ILE A 67 -1.16 10.98 -2.40
N GLU A 68 -2.44 11.27 -2.15
CA GLU A 68 -2.80 12.01 -0.94
C GLU A 68 -2.45 11.23 0.31
N LEU A 69 -2.63 9.90 0.28
CA LEU A 69 -2.23 9.07 1.42
C LEU A 69 -0.72 9.13 1.63
N GLN A 70 0.07 9.08 0.56
CA GLN A 70 1.51 9.21 0.68
C GLN A 70 1.89 10.53 1.34
N GLN A 71 1.25 11.62 0.92
CA GLN A 71 1.52 12.93 1.50
C GLN A 71 1.19 12.95 2.99
N GLU A 72 0.07 12.34 3.35
CA GLU A 72 -0.32 12.29 4.76
C GLU A 72 0.66 11.45 5.59
N LEU A 73 1.12 10.34 5.05
CA LEU A 73 2.10 9.49 5.75
C LEU A 73 3.43 10.21 5.90
N ASN A 74 3.87 10.93 4.86
CA ASN A 74 5.07 11.74 4.96
C ASN A 74 4.93 12.80 6.04
N ARG A 75 3.78 13.44 6.11
CA ARG A 75 3.51 14.45 7.13
C ARG A 75 3.57 13.86 8.53
N ARG A 76 3.13 12.62 8.69
CA ARG A 76 3.14 11.94 9.98
C ARG A 76 4.49 11.32 10.34
N GLY A 77 5.45 11.39 9.43
CA GLY A 77 6.77 10.82 9.67
C GLY A 77 6.82 9.30 9.57
N SER A 78 5.92 8.71 8.80
CA SER A 78 5.90 7.26 8.63
C SER A 78 7.15 6.79 7.90
N ASP A 79 7.75 5.70 8.37
CA ASP A 79 8.91 5.08 7.74
C ASP A 79 8.54 3.91 6.85
N LEU A 80 7.26 3.58 6.72
CA LEU A 80 6.84 2.43 5.94
C LEU A 80 7.14 2.67 4.46
N PRO A 81 7.89 1.77 3.82
CA PRO A 81 8.09 1.86 2.37
C PRO A 81 6.75 1.72 1.64
N ILE A 82 6.57 2.49 0.60
CA ILE A 82 5.36 2.46 -0.22
C ILE A 82 5.73 1.96 -1.60
N ILE A 83 5.02 0.93 -2.06
CA ILE A 83 5.11 0.44 -3.42
C ILE A 83 3.77 0.75 -4.08
N PHE A 84 3.79 1.61 -5.09
CA PHE A 84 2.55 1.96 -5.77
C PHE A 84 2.18 0.92 -6.80
N LEU A 85 0.88 0.63 -6.89
CA LEU A 85 0.31 -0.11 -8.02
C LEU A 85 -0.35 0.90 -8.93
N SER A 86 0.06 0.89 -10.19
CA SER A 86 -0.37 1.90 -11.15
C SER A 86 -1.07 1.20 -12.31
N ALA A 87 -2.23 1.70 -12.71
CA ALA A 87 -2.83 1.25 -13.95
C ALA A 87 -1.98 1.72 -15.13
N HIS A 88 -2.21 1.06 -16.29
CA HIS A 88 -1.43 1.36 -17.46
C HIS A 88 -1.70 2.77 -17.93
N GLY A 89 -1.26 3.71 -17.85
CA GLY A 89 -1.55 5.10 -18.20
C GLY A 89 -1.21 6.06 -17.08
N ASP A 90 -0.87 5.52 -15.91
CA ASP A 90 -0.54 6.37 -14.76
C ASP A 90 0.94 6.37 -14.45
N ILE A 91 1.78 6.01 -15.43
CA ILE A 91 3.21 5.82 -15.19
C ILE A 91 3.89 7.11 -14.76
N GLU A 92 3.57 8.24 -15.41
CA GLU A 92 4.18 9.51 -15.04
C GLU A 92 3.84 9.91 -13.60
N MET A 93 2.58 9.65 -13.23
CA MET A 93 2.12 9.94 -11.88
C MET A 93 2.84 9.05 -10.86
N ALA A 94 3.01 7.78 -11.20
CA ALA A 94 3.73 6.85 -10.33
C ALA A 94 5.20 7.24 -10.17
N MET A 95 5.82 7.71 -11.25
CA MET A 95 7.20 8.17 -11.18
C MET A 95 7.34 9.37 -10.26
N SER A 96 6.36 10.29 -10.31
CA SER A 96 6.36 11.44 -9.40
C SER A 96 6.25 10.97 -7.94
N CYS A 97 5.49 9.91 -7.69
CA CYS A 97 5.37 9.36 -6.35
C CYS A 97 6.69 8.78 -5.85
N VAL A 98 7.46 8.14 -6.73
CA VAL A 98 8.78 7.64 -6.35
C VAL A 98 9.70 8.81 -6.01
N GLU A 99 9.67 9.87 -6.81
CA GLU A 99 10.45 11.07 -6.51
C GLU A 99 10.06 11.69 -5.19
N ALA A 100 8.79 11.54 -4.79
CA ALA A 100 8.30 12.07 -3.53
C ALA A 100 8.57 11.15 -2.34
N GLY A 101 9.28 10.03 -2.55
CA GLY A 101 9.71 9.17 -1.47
C GLY A 101 9.21 7.75 -1.48
N ALA A 102 8.37 7.36 -2.45
CA ALA A 102 7.94 5.97 -2.54
C ALA A 102 9.12 5.07 -2.90
N PHE A 103 9.08 3.84 -2.42
CA PHE A 103 10.16 2.89 -2.67
C PHE A 103 10.19 2.50 -4.14
N ASN A 104 9.03 2.24 -4.73
CA ASN A 104 8.95 1.79 -6.13
C ASN A 104 7.51 1.85 -6.60
N PHE A 105 7.29 1.53 -7.86
CA PHE A 105 5.94 1.34 -8.36
C PHE A 105 5.92 0.14 -9.30
N LEU A 106 4.75 -0.46 -9.42
CA LEU A 106 4.50 -1.59 -10.30
C LEU A 106 3.26 -1.28 -11.13
N VAL A 107 3.21 -1.80 -12.34
CA VAL A 107 2.06 -1.61 -13.23
C VAL A 107 1.14 -2.81 -13.08
N LYS A 108 -0.16 -2.55 -12.90
CA LYS A 108 -1.14 -3.63 -12.83
C LYS A 108 -1.19 -4.35 -14.16
N PRO A 109 -1.37 -5.67 -14.14
CA PRO A 109 -1.49 -6.39 -15.42
C PRO A 109 -2.76 -5.96 -16.14
N PRO A 110 -2.75 -5.97 -17.48
CA PRO A 110 -3.96 -5.68 -18.23
C PRO A 110 -5.00 -6.77 -18.04
N GLU A 111 -6.25 -6.37 -18.18
CA GLU A 111 -7.36 -7.30 -18.08
C GLU A 111 -7.43 -8.22 -19.29
#